data_d40b87c65873424201da3c5650a9789f
#
_entry.id   d40b87c65873424201da3c5650a9789f
#
_cell.length_a   1.000
_cell.length_b   1.000
_cell.length_c   1.000
_cell.angle_alpha   90.00
_cell.angle_beta   90.00
_cell.angle_gamma   90.00
#
_symmetry.space_group_name_H-M   'P 1'
#
loop_
_entity.id
_entity.type
_entity.pdbx_description
1 polymer ?
#
loop_
_entity_poly.entity_id
_entity_poly.type
_entity_poly.pdbx_seq_one_letter_code
_entity_poly.pdbx_strand_id
1 'polypeptide(L)'
;VERHVIKIGGSLMTQVPPIINALRDARVRALIVPGGGIFADVVRLIDSKFLLSPSISHWMAVAAMEQYGYFLSDVGGLKTTKTPRFDGLFVLLPYEFLSRGDIELPDQSWATTSDTISAIIAHKWNARLYKVTDVDGVFVDGKLMRVVDASTLLSRKTCIDDNLPHFLIHKKMDCIVVNGNFPERVVKSIKSGEIEGTLIRGR
;
A
#
# COMPACT_ATOMS: atom_id res chain seq x y z
N VAL A 1 20.04 6.10 6.89
CA VAL A 1 19.19 6.60 5.79
C VAL A 1 17.77 6.12 6.05
N GLU A 2 16.82 7.04 6.05
CA GLU A 2 15.40 6.72 6.23
C GLU A 2 14.90 5.87 5.06
N ARG A 3 14.14 4.82 5.38
CA ARG A 3 13.54 3.90 4.39
C ARG A 3 12.08 4.25 4.20
N HIS A 4 11.60 4.10 2.96
CA HIS A 4 10.22 4.41 2.60
C HIS A 4 9.57 3.23 1.88
N VAL A 5 8.40 2.83 2.32
CA VAL A 5 7.50 1.91 1.60
C VAL A 5 6.34 2.73 1.07
N ILE A 6 6.13 2.70 -0.23
CA ILE A 6 5.07 3.42 -0.93
C ILE A 6 4.10 2.39 -1.50
N LYS A 7 2.93 2.27 -0.91
CA LYS A 7 1.85 1.44 -1.48
C LYS A 7 1.11 2.27 -2.53
N ILE A 8 1.06 1.79 -3.77
CA ILE A 8 0.31 2.44 -4.85
C ILE A 8 -0.97 1.65 -5.11
N GLY A 9 -2.13 2.27 -4.86
CA GLY A 9 -3.45 1.69 -5.07
C GLY A 9 -3.78 1.46 -6.54
N GLY A 10 -4.61 0.45 -6.81
CA GLY A 10 -5.04 0.14 -8.18
C GLY A 10 -5.95 1.20 -8.81
N SER A 11 -6.65 2.00 -7.99
CA SER A 11 -7.44 3.14 -8.45
C SER A 11 -6.61 4.23 -9.15
N LEU A 12 -5.28 4.19 -8.97
CA LEU A 12 -4.34 5.14 -9.57
C LEU A 12 -3.68 4.62 -10.86
N MET A 13 -4.22 3.59 -11.50
CA MET A 13 -3.60 2.94 -12.67
C MET A 13 -3.22 3.94 -13.76
N THR A 14 -4.09 4.92 -14.06
CA THR A 14 -3.83 5.98 -15.07
C THR A 14 -2.86 7.06 -14.57
N GLN A 15 -2.64 7.15 -13.27
CA GLN A 15 -1.76 8.13 -12.62
C GLN A 15 -0.34 7.59 -12.36
N VAL A 16 -0.09 6.33 -12.71
CA VAL A 16 1.22 5.70 -12.46
C VAL A 16 2.38 6.48 -13.10
N PRO A 17 2.35 6.86 -14.39
CA PRO A 17 3.47 7.58 -14.99
C PRO A 17 3.79 8.91 -14.28
N PRO A 18 2.83 9.83 -14.03
CA PRO A 18 3.14 11.07 -13.34
C PRO A 18 3.66 10.85 -11.90
N ILE A 19 3.11 9.88 -11.15
CA ILE A 19 3.60 9.55 -9.80
C ILE A 19 5.06 9.09 -9.85
N ILE A 20 5.37 8.13 -10.73
CA ILE A 20 6.73 7.58 -10.84
C ILE A 20 7.73 8.62 -11.32
N ASN A 21 7.34 9.47 -12.28
CA ASN A 21 8.20 10.54 -12.76
C ASN A 21 8.51 11.54 -11.64
N ALA A 22 7.51 11.98 -10.88
CA ALA A 22 7.71 12.88 -9.75
C ALA A 22 8.64 12.29 -8.68
N LEU A 23 8.48 11.00 -8.34
CA LEU A 23 9.36 10.31 -7.40
C LEU A 23 10.80 10.20 -7.92
N ARG A 24 10.97 9.93 -9.21
CA ARG A 24 12.27 9.82 -9.88
C ARG A 24 12.98 11.17 -9.93
N ASP A 25 12.29 12.24 -10.37
CA ASP A 25 12.83 13.59 -10.47
C ASP A 25 13.27 14.12 -9.11
N ALA A 26 12.51 13.80 -8.06
CA ALA A 26 12.85 14.09 -6.68
C ALA A 26 13.94 13.17 -6.10
N ARG A 27 14.46 12.20 -6.88
CA ARG A 27 15.47 11.22 -6.43
C ARG A 27 15.04 10.49 -5.15
N VAL A 28 13.76 10.10 -5.06
CA VAL A 28 13.24 9.31 -3.95
C VAL A 28 13.80 7.90 -4.04
N ARG A 29 14.26 7.37 -2.89
CA ARG A 29 14.63 5.96 -2.73
C ARG A 29 13.56 5.28 -1.91
N ALA A 30 12.85 4.32 -2.52
CA ALA A 30 11.73 3.66 -1.87
C ALA A 30 11.46 2.29 -2.46
N LEU A 31 10.81 1.45 -1.68
CA LEU A 31 10.17 0.24 -2.15
C LEU A 31 8.71 0.55 -2.47
N ILE A 32 8.31 0.33 -3.72
CA ILE A 32 6.92 0.42 -4.13
C ILE A 32 6.27 -0.95 -3.92
N VAL A 33 5.18 -0.98 -3.16
CA VAL A 33 4.33 -2.17 -3.00
C VAL A 33 3.06 -1.95 -3.82
N PRO A 34 2.80 -2.80 -4.83
CA PRO A 34 1.62 -2.68 -5.65
C PRO A 34 0.35 -3.03 -4.88
N GLY A 35 -0.76 -2.35 -5.16
CA GLY A 35 -2.10 -2.82 -4.81
C GLY A 35 -2.57 -3.94 -5.76
N GLY A 36 -3.81 -4.38 -5.60
CA GLY A 36 -4.35 -5.43 -6.47
C GLY A 36 -4.91 -4.92 -7.81
N GLY A 37 -5.36 -3.68 -7.85
CA GLY A 37 -5.95 -3.08 -9.04
C GLY A 37 -7.12 -3.89 -9.61
N ILE A 38 -7.38 -3.71 -10.88
CA ILE A 38 -8.40 -4.46 -11.64
C ILE A 38 -8.19 -5.98 -11.56
N PHE A 39 -6.96 -6.45 -11.39
CA PHE A 39 -6.65 -7.88 -11.27
C PHE A 39 -7.27 -8.48 -10.00
N ALA A 40 -7.21 -7.75 -8.87
CA ALA A 40 -7.86 -8.19 -7.62
C ALA A 40 -9.39 -8.08 -7.70
N ASP A 41 -9.95 -7.18 -8.50
CA ASP A 41 -11.40 -7.08 -8.72
C ASP A 41 -11.92 -8.30 -9.47
N VAL A 42 -11.15 -8.84 -10.42
CA VAL A 42 -11.44 -10.13 -11.06
C VAL A 42 -11.44 -11.27 -10.04
N VAL A 43 -10.47 -11.29 -9.12
CA VAL A 43 -10.44 -12.29 -8.04
C VAL A 43 -11.68 -12.18 -7.15
N ARG A 44 -12.10 -10.97 -6.76
CA ARG A 44 -13.35 -10.77 -5.98
C ARG A 44 -14.58 -11.27 -6.72
N LEU A 45 -14.65 -11.01 -8.03
CA LEU A 45 -15.76 -11.50 -8.86
C LEU A 45 -15.79 -13.04 -8.90
N ILE A 46 -14.66 -13.70 -9.03
CA ILE A 46 -14.54 -15.15 -9.01
C ILE A 46 -14.95 -15.68 -7.64
N ASP A 47 -14.39 -15.11 -6.56
CA ASP A 47 -14.69 -15.51 -5.18
C ASP A 47 -16.18 -15.39 -4.87
N SER A 48 -16.84 -14.29 -5.26
CA SER A 48 -18.27 -14.09 -5.04
C SER A 48 -19.16 -15.11 -5.75
N LYS A 49 -18.69 -15.69 -6.88
CA LYS A 49 -19.42 -16.68 -7.67
C LYS A 49 -19.19 -18.11 -7.20
N PHE A 50 -17.96 -18.43 -6.79
CA PHE A 50 -17.55 -19.80 -6.51
C PHE A 50 -17.34 -20.08 -5.03
N LEU A 51 -17.43 -19.06 -4.17
CA LEU A 51 -17.26 -19.14 -2.70
C LEU A 51 -15.96 -19.86 -2.35
N LEU A 52 -14.87 -19.33 -2.83
CA LEU A 52 -13.54 -19.89 -2.57
C LEU A 52 -13.21 -19.90 -1.07
N SER A 53 -12.29 -20.76 -0.65
CA SER A 53 -11.78 -20.67 0.71
C SER A 53 -11.02 -19.35 0.92
N PRO A 54 -11.08 -18.73 2.11
CA PRO A 54 -10.44 -17.44 2.38
C PRO A 54 -8.96 -17.42 2.03
N SER A 55 -8.22 -18.49 2.33
CA SER A 55 -6.81 -18.60 2.02
C SER A 55 -6.55 -18.60 0.50
N ILE A 56 -7.36 -19.29 -0.28
CA ILE A 56 -7.19 -19.33 -1.74
C ILE A 56 -7.49 -17.98 -2.36
N SER A 57 -8.62 -17.33 -2.01
CA SER A 57 -8.95 -16.00 -2.51
C SER A 57 -7.89 -14.97 -2.10
N HIS A 58 -7.33 -15.06 -0.88
CA HIS A 58 -6.24 -14.22 -0.44
C HIS A 58 -4.99 -14.38 -1.31
N TRP A 59 -4.52 -15.62 -1.54
CA TRP A 59 -3.33 -15.86 -2.36
C TRP A 59 -3.54 -15.50 -3.84
N MET A 60 -4.75 -15.69 -4.37
CA MET A 60 -5.09 -15.16 -5.69
C MET A 60 -5.01 -13.63 -5.73
N ALA A 61 -5.46 -12.94 -4.67
CA ALA A 61 -5.35 -11.48 -4.56
C ALA A 61 -3.89 -11.02 -4.44
N VAL A 62 -3.03 -11.77 -3.74
CA VAL A 62 -1.58 -11.50 -3.69
C VAL A 62 -0.94 -11.69 -5.07
N ALA A 63 -1.33 -12.73 -5.83
CA ALA A 63 -0.89 -12.91 -7.22
C ALA A 63 -1.37 -11.76 -8.13
N ALA A 64 -2.59 -11.25 -7.89
CA ALA A 64 -3.10 -10.06 -8.58
C ALA A 64 -2.27 -8.79 -8.27
N MET A 65 -1.78 -8.64 -7.04
CA MET A 65 -0.83 -7.57 -6.69
C MET A 65 0.46 -7.69 -7.50
N GLU A 66 0.95 -8.90 -7.74
CA GLU A 66 2.16 -9.12 -8.53
C GLU A 66 1.95 -8.76 -10.00
N GLN A 67 0.79 -9.11 -10.60
CA GLN A 67 0.44 -8.67 -11.94
C GLN A 67 0.43 -7.14 -12.04
N TYR A 68 -0.17 -6.46 -11.06
CA TYR A 68 -0.13 -5.00 -10.99
C TYR A 68 1.30 -4.48 -10.78
N GLY A 69 2.15 -5.20 -10.08
CA GLY A 69 3.58 -4.89 -9.93
C GLY A 69 4.34 -4.89 -11.25
N TYR A 70 4.09 -5.87 -12.12
CA TYR A 70 4.66 -5.88 -13.47
C TYR A 70 4.16 -4.70 -14.31
N PHE A 71 2.88 -4.37 -14.23
CA PHE A 71 2.32 -3.18 -14.87
C PHE A 71 3.01 -1.89 -14.38
N LEU A 72 3.15 -1.70 -13.06
CA LEU A 72 3.86 -0.54 -12.48
C LEU A 72 5.31 -0.45 -12.96
N SER A 73 5.98 -1.60 -13.06
CA SER A 73 7.35 -1.70 -13.52
C SER A 73 7.50 -1.25 -14.97
N ASP A 74 6.66 -1.76 -15.85
CA ASP A 74 6.73 -1.49 -17.29
C ASP A 74 6.37 -0.02 -17.58
N VAL A 75 5.17 0.40 -17.16
CA VAL A 75 4.66 1.76 -17.40
C VAL A 75 5.49 2.83 -16.69
N GLY A 76 6.04 2.52 -15.51
CA GLY A 76 6.90 3.42 -14.75
C GLY A 76 8.38 3.37 -15.17
N GLY A 77 8.80 2.41 -15.99
CA GLY A 77 10.21 2.18 -16.32
C GLY A 77 11.06 1.87 -15.08
N LEU A 78 10.53 1.05 -14.16
CA LEU A 78 11.18 0.68 -12.91
C LEU A 78 11.65 -0.78 -12.94
N LYS A 79 12.65 -1.10 -12.14
CA LYS A 79 13.07 -2.48 -11.92
C LYS A 79 12.18 -3.14 -10.86
N THR A 80 11.81 -4.40 -11.12
CA THR A 80 11.18 -5.25 -10.11
C THR A 80 12.21 -5.81 -9.13
N THR A 81 11.73 -6.20 -7.96
CA THR A 81 12.54 -6.92 -6.96
C THR A 81 11.71 -8.00 -6.28
N LYS A 82 12.36 -9.13 -5.96
CA LYS A 82 11.77 -10.25 -5.20
C LYS A 82 12.07 -10.17 -3.70
N THR A 83 12.84 -9.17 -3.29
CA THR A 83 13.18 -8.89 -1.89
C THR A 83 13.19 -7.38 -1.67
N PRO A 84 12.80 -6.88 -0.49
CA PRO A 84 12.78 -5.44 -0.22
C PRO A 84 14.14 -4.78 -0.42
N ARG A 85 14.16 -3.72 -1.24
CA ARG A 85 15.34 -2.89 -1.55
C ARG A 85 15.01 -1.41 -1.38
N PHE A 86 15.99 -0.65 -0.85
CA PHE A 86 15.84 0.78 -0.52
C PHE A 86 17.01 1.64 -1.04
N ASP A 87 17.85 1.07 -1.91
CA ASP A 87 18.99 1.75 -2.54
C ASP A 87 18.63 2.47 -3.85
N GLY A 88 17.37 2.44 -4.23
CA GLY A 88 16.79 3.07 -5.41
C GLY A 88 15.27 3.09 -5.34
N LEU A 89 14.61 3.18 -6.48
CA LEU A 89 13.18 3.05 -6.63
C LEU A 89 12.88 1.70 -7.30
N PHE A 90 12.26 0.78 -6.55
CA PHE A 90 11.99 -0.59 -7.00
C PHE A 90 10.53 -0.97 -6.75
N VAL A 91 9.98 -1.81 -7.62
CA VAL A 91 8.66 -2.42 -7.45
C VAL A 91 8.82 -3.82 -6.89
N LEU A 92 8.23 -4.07 -5.73
CA LEU A 92 8.20 -5.43 -5.15
C LEU A 92 7.29 -6.33 -5.96
N LEU A 93 7.69 -7.59 -6.11
CA LEU A 93 6.84 -8.69 -6.57
C LEU A 93 6.29 -9.42 -5.33
N PRO A 94 5.05 -9.12 -4.90
CA PRO A 94 4.57 -9.55 -3.59
C PRO A 94 4.38 -11.06 -3.48
N TYR A 95 3.91 -11.72 -4.53
CA TYR A 95 3.71 -13.17 -4.52
C TYR A 95 5.04 -13.92 -4.39
N GLU A 96 6.02 -13.56 -5.20
CA GLU A 96 7.37 -14.11 -5.16
C GLU A 96 8.05 -13.89 -3.79
N PHE A 97 7.75 -12.79 -3.14
CA PHE A 97 8.32 -12.45 -1.84
C PHE A 97 7.62 -13.19 -0.70
N LEU A 98 6.27 -13.14 -0.64
CA LEU A 98 5.50 -13.67 0.48
C LEU A 98 5.42 -15.21 0.46
N SER A 99 5.41 -15.84 -0.73
CA SER A 99 5.34 -17.29 -0.86
C SER A 99 6.56 -18.03 -0.29
N ARG A 100 7.66 -17.33 0.00
CA ARG A 100 8.84 -17.90 0.65
C ARG A 100 8.62 -18.21 2.14
N GLY A 101 7.57 -17.65 2.73
CA GLY A 101 7.28 -17.87 4.15
C GLY A 101 8.13 -17.07 5.14
N ASP A 102 8.96 -16.12 4.65
CA ASP A 102 9.83 -15.29 5.51
C ASP A 102 9.04 -14.26 6.35
N ILE A 103 7.76 -14.07 6.03
CA ILE A 103 6.81 -13.18 6.71
C ILE A 103 5.53 -13.94 7.03
N GLU A 104 5.16 -13.91 8.29
CA GLU A 104 3.87 -14.39 8.75
C GLU A 104 2.79 -13.33 8.47
N LEU A 105 1.74 -13.71 7.76
CA LEU A 105 0.55 -12.87 7.54
C LEU A 105 -0.44 -13.14 8.67
N PRO A 106 -1.00 -12.09 9.30
CA PRO A 106 -1.87 -12.23 10.47
C PRO A 106 -3.20 -12.95 10.15
N ASP A 107 -3.69 -12.77 8.92
CA ASP A 107 -4.94 -13.36 8.45
C ASP A 107 -4.89 -13.47 6.93
N GLN A 108 -5.22 -14.64 6.41
CA GLN A 108 -5.32 -14.91 4.97
C GLN A 108 -6.76 -14.77 4.51
N SER A 109 -7.25 -13.54 4.50
CA SER A 109 -8.62 -13.19 4.08
C SER A 109 -8.64 -11.81 3.41
N TRP A 110 -9.81 -11.37 2.98
CA TRP A 110 -10.03 -10.01 2.45
C TRP A 110 -9.89 -8.90 3.49
N ALA A 111 -9.81 -9.23 4.79
CA ALA A 111 -9.49 -8.25 5.83
C ALA A 111 -8.02 -7.81 5.78
N THR A 112 -7.12 -8.67 5.26
CA THR A 112 -5.69 -8.37 5.02
C THR A 112 -5.47 -8.19 3.53
N THR A 113 -5.36 -6.95 3.08
CA THR A 113 -5.06 -6.65 1.68
C THR A 113 -3.70 -5.97 1.52
N SER A 114 -3.48 -5.31 0.39
CA SER A 114 -2.22 -4.63 0.09
C SER A 114 -1.83 -3.55 1.11
N ASP A 115 -2.78 -2.96 1.85
CA ASP A 115 -2.48 -1.95 2.87
C ASP A 115 -1.78 -2.58 4.07
N THR A 116 -2.39 -3.61 4.67
CA THR A 116 -1.78 -4.36 5.79
C THR A 116 -0.48 -5.06 5.36
N ILE A 117 -0.44 -5.68 4.16
CA ILE A 117 0.79 -6.29 3.63
C ILE A 117 1.92 -5.26 3.54
N SER A 118 1.63 -4.06 3.04
CA SER A 118 2.62 -2.98 2.96
C SER A 118 3.10 -2.50 4.33
N ALA A 119 2.21 -2.47 5.32
CA ALA A 119 2.55 -2.13 6.71
C ALA A 119 3.46 -3.19 7.35
N ILE A 120 3.19 -4.47 7.12
CA ILE A 120 4.04 -5.57 7.59
C ILE A 120 5.45 -5.45 7.02
N ILE A 121 5.55 -5.21 5.71
CA ILE A 121 6.84 -5.00 5.04
C ILE A 121 7.53 -3.76 5.62
N ALA A 122 6.84 -2.63 5.73
CA ALA A 122 7.41 -1.41 6.26
C ALA A 122 7.93 -1.58 7.70
N HIS A 123 7.16 -2.25 8.56
CA HIS A 123 7.58 -2.56 9.93
C HIS A 123 8.83 -3.42 9.98
N LYS A 124 8.86 -4.54 9.22
CA LYS A 124 9.99 -5.47 9.23
C LYS A 124 11.32 -4.81 8.80
N TRP A 125 11.28 -3.83 7.92
CA TRP A 125 12.46 -3.11 7.44
C TRP A 125 12.65 -1.74 8.08
N ASN A 126 11.90 -1.41 9.13
CA ASN A 126 11.93 -0.12 9.82
C ASN A 126 11.82 1.05 8.82
N ALA A 127 10.78 1.00 7.99
CA ALA A 127 10.49 1.98 6.96
C ALA A 127 9.22 2.78 7.28
N ARG A 128 9.16 4.03 6.84
CA ARG A 128 7.91 4.80 6.85
C ARG A 128 6.96 4.27 5.80
N LEU A 129 5.67 4.20 6.15
CA LEU A 129 4.61 3.72 5.27
C LEU A 129 3.82 4.89 4.68
N TYR A 130 3.74 4.91 3.34
CA TYR A 130 2.91 5.82 2.58
C TYR A 130 1.90 5.02 1.78
N LYS A 131 0.61 5.25 2.03
CA LYS A 131 -0.47 4.75 1.19
C LYS A 131 -0.86 5.84 0.19
N VAL A 132 -0.53 5.62 -1.07
CA VAL A 132 -0.91 6.49 -2.18
C VAL A 132 -2.20 5.94 -2.81
N THR A 133 -3.26 6.76 -2.81
CA THR A 133 -4.61 6.40 -3.23
C THR A 133 -5.26 7.57 -3.98
N ASP A 134 -6.48 7.42 -4.45
CA ASP A 134 -7.23 8.41 -5.25
C ASP A 134 -8.10 9.37 -4.43
N VAL A 135 -8.06 9.27 -3.11
CA VAL A 135 -8.79 10.16 -2.20
C VAL A 135 -7.84 11.04 -1.39
N ASP A 136 -8.31 12.21 -0.92
CA ASP A 136 -7.48 13.21 -0.22
C ASP A 136 -6.99 12.76 1.17
N GLY A 137 -7.39 11.61 1.64
CA GLY A 137 -7.03 11.05 2.95
C GLY A 137 -8.16 10.21 3.53
N VAL A 138 -8.13 10.01 4.83
CA VAL A 138 -9.14 9.25 5.56
C VAL A 138 -10.30 10.17 5.93
N PHE A 139 -11.52 9.77 5.57
CA PHE A 139 -12.75 10.44 5.96
C PHE A 139 -13.41 9.68 7.12
N VAL A 140 -13.78 10.41 8.17
CA VAL A 140 -14.57 9.91 9.29
C VAL A 140 -15.82 10.76 9.39
N ASP A 141 -16.99 10.14 9.34
CA ASP A 141 -18.29 10.80 9.38
C ASP A 141 -18.39 11.99 8.39
N GLY A 142 -17.87 11.78 7.16
CA GLY A 142 -17.86 12.76 6.07
C GLY A 142 -16.79 13.86 6.17
N LYS A 143 -15.98 13.88 7.23
CA LYS A 143 -14.91 14.86 7.42
C LYS A 143 -13.54 14.28 7.08
N LEU A 144 -12.74 15.00 6.28
CA LEU A 144 -11.34 14.67 6.05
C LEU A 144 -10.53 14.87 7.34
N MET A 145 -9.90 13.80 7.79
CA MET A 145 -9.03 13.82 8.97
C MET A 145 -7.60 14.16 8.57
N ARG A 146 -7.03 15.23 9.13
CA ARG A 146 -5.60 15.52 8.93
C ARG A 146 -4.71 14.61 9.77
N VAL A 147 -5.15 14.31 10.98
CA VAL A 147 -4.52 13.35 11.89
C VAL A 147 -5.65 12.53 12.53
N VAL A 148 -5.47 11.23 12.61
CA VAL A 148 -6.43 10.32 13.25
C VAL A 148 -5.67 9.19 13.94
N ASP A 149 -6.14 8.76 15.11
CA ASP A 149 -5.60 7.59 15.78
C ASP A 149 -6.19 6.31 15.13
N ALA A 150 -5.37 5.30 14.95
CA ALA A 150 -5.80 4.04 14.32
C ALA A 150 -6.97 3.39 15.10
N SER A 151 -7.01 3.58 16.42
CA SER A 151 -8.11 3.12 17.28
C SER A 151 -9.49 3.71 16.88
N THR A 152 -9.52 4.93 16.34
CA THR A 152 -10.76 5.55 15.84
C THR A 152 -11.27 4.87 14.56
N LEU A 153 -10.40 4.19 13.82
CA LEU A 153 -10.71 3.56 12.53
C LEU A 153 -11.16 2.10 12.65
N LEU A 154 -11.06 1.52 13.86
CA LEU A 154 -11.54 0.16 14.12
C LEU A 154 -13.03 0.04 13.79
N SER A 155 -13.39 -1.00 13.04
CA SER A 155 -14.78 -1.28 12.60
C SER A 155 -15.42 -0.20 11.72
N ARG A 156 -14.64 0.74 11.18
CA ARG A 156 -15.11 1.77 10.25
C ARG A 156 -14.68 1.45 8.81
N LYS A 157 -15.63 1.52 7.89
CA LYS A 157 -15.30 1.43 6.46
C LYS A 157 -14.71 2.75 5.97
N THR A 158 -13.45 2.71 5.58
CA THR A 158 -12.71 3.85 5.05
C THR A 158 -11.90 3.45 3.81
N CYS A 159 -10.95 4.24 3.38
CA CYS A 159 -10.09 3.91 2.24
C CYS A 159 -8.96 2.92 2.58
N ILE A 160 -8.90 2.37 3.78
CA ILE A 160 -7.90 1.37 4.22
C ILE A 160 -8.59 0.04 4.49
N ASP A 161 -7.82 -1.06 4.50
CA ASP A 161 -8.35 -2.38 4.83
C ASP A 161 -8.58 -2.56 6.35
N ASP A 162 -9.40 -3.56 6.70
CA ASP A 162 -9.89 -3.73 8.06
C ASP A 162 -8.79 -4.08 9.07
N ASN A 163 -7.73 -4.77 8.63
CA ASN A 163 -6.65 -5.19 9.52
C ASN A 163 -5.53 -4.14 9.68
N LEU A 164 -5.44 -3.14 8.81
CA LEU A 164 -4.41 -2.12 8.93
C LEU A 164 -4.46 -1.38 10.27
N PRO A 165 -5.61 -0.89 10.78
CA PRO A 165 -5.67 -0.22 12.08
C PRO A 165 -5.17 -1.09 13.22
N HIS A 166 -5.58 -2.37 13.24
CA HIS A 166 -5.14 -3.33 14.26
C HIS A 166 -3.61 -3.52 14.22
N PHE A 167 -3.04 -3.65 13.03
CA PHE A 167 -1.60 -3.81 12.85
C PHE A 167 -0.83 -2.56 13.31
N LEU A 168 -1.30 -1.35 12.92
CA LEU A 168 -0.67 -0.09 13.31
C LEU A 168 -0.64 0.08 14.82
N ILE A 169 -1.75 -0.20 15.52
CA ILE A 169 -1.84 -0.14 16.99
C ILE A 169 -0.85 -1.14 17.63
N HIS A 170 -0.92 -2.40 17.18
CA HIS A 170 -0.08 -3.45 17.76
C HIS A 170 1.42 -3.17 17.60
N LYS A 171 1.81 -2.62 16.46
CA LYS A 171 3.23 -2.32 16.15
C LYS A 171 3.65 -0.88 16.51
N LYS A 172 2.72 -0.04 17.03
CA LYS A 172 2.94 1.39 17.33
C LYS A 172 3.54 2.12 16.12
N MET A 173 2.99 1.86 14.95
CA MET A 173 3.48 2.33 13.67
C MET A 173 2.48 3.28 13.04
N ASP A 174 2.98 4.35 12.42
CA ASP A 174 2.15 5.31 11.70
C ASP A 174 2.03 4.95 10.21
N CYS A 175 0.94 5.43 9.59
CA CYS A 175 0.72 5.34 8.15
C CYS A 175 0.29 6.72 7.61
N ILE A 176 0.91 7.15 6.50
CA ILE A 176 0.57 8.40 5.83
C ILE A 176 -0.28 8.06 4.60
N VAL A 177 -1.49 8.62 4.51
CA VAL A 177 -2.39 8.49 3.36
C VAL A 177 -2.35 9.76 2.53
N VAL A 178 -2.02 9.65 1.24
CA VAL A 178 -1.86 10.79 0.33
C VAL A 178 -2.58 10.52 -0.99
N ASN A 179 -3.17 11.58 -1.57
CA ASN A 179 -3.80 11.51 -2.89
C ASN A 179 -2.76 11.50 -4.01
N GLY A 180 -2.69 10.40 -4.75
CA GLY A 180 -1.77 10.22 -5.87
C GLY A 180 -2.16 10.95 -7.15
N ASN A 181 -3.39 11.48 -7.24
CA ASN A 181 -3.76 12.38 -8.34
C ASN A 181 -2.94 13.70 -8.30
N PHE A 182 -2.26 13.96 -7.20
CA PHE A 182 -1.37 15.09 -6.96
C PHE A 182 0.03 14.57 -6.60
N PRO A 183 0.85 14.13 -7.58
CA PRO A 183 2.15 13.50 -7.33
C PRO A 183 3.12 14.36 -6.48
N GLU A 184 3.01 15.69 -6.57
CA GLU A 184 3.78 16.62 -5.76
C GLU A 184 3.52 16.48 -4.25
N ARG A 185 2.27 16.12 -3.84
CA ARG A 185 1.95 15.88 -2.43
C ARG A 185 2.65 14.62 -1.91
N VAL A 186 2.77 13.59 -2.76
CA VAL A 186 3.49 12.36 -2.42
C VAL A 186 4.97 12.67 -2.19
N VAL A 187 5.60 13.39 -3.12
CA VAL A 187 7.00 13.81 -3.00
C VAL A 187 7.23 14.67 -1.75
N LYS A 188 6.35 15.66 -1.52
CA LYS A 188 6.44 16.58 -0.39
C LYS A 188 6.37 15.84 0.94
N SER A 189 5.44 14.89 1.08
CA SER A 189 5.30 14.09 2.30
C SER A 189 6.56 13.26 2.61
N ILE A 190 7.28 12.80 1.58
CA ILE A 190 8.50 12.01 1.74
C ILE A 190 9.73 12.90 2.02
N LYS A 191 9.86 14.02 1.30
CA LYS A 191 11.08 14.84 1.33
C LYS A 191 11.08 15.86 2.47
N SER A 192 9.97 16.50 2.76
CA SER A 192 9.86 17.54 3.78
C SER A 192 9.07 17.11 5.01
N GLY A 193 8.38 15.97 4.95
CA GLY A 193 7.48 15.53 6.02
C GLY A 193 6.16 16.32 6.08
N GLU A 194 5.90 17.22 5.14
CA GLU A 194 4.66 17.97 5.08
C GLU A 194 3.56 17.12 4.45
N ILE A 195 2.53 16.79 5.22
CA ILE A 195 1.47 15.86 4.85
C ILE A 195 0.24 16.63 4.38
N GLU A 196 0.00 16.63 3.06
CA GLU A 196 -1.29 17.02 2.47
C GLU A 196 -2.16 15.78 2.27
N GLY A 197 -2.69 15.26 3.36
CA GLY A 197 -3.41 13.99 3.43
C GLY A 197 -3.81 13.70 4.86
N THR A 198 -3.70 12.43 5.26
CA THR A 198 -3.98 11.98 6.63
C THR A 198 -2.76 11.27 7.23
N LEU A 199 -2.38 11.67 8.44
CA LEU A 199 -1.49 10.89 9.30
C LEU A 199 -2.35 9.99 10.19
N ILE A 200 -2.27 8.67 9.98
CA ILE A 200 -2.85 7.67 10.89
C ILE A 200 -1.78 7.31 11.91
N ARG A 201 -2.06 7.55 13.20
CA ARG A 201 -1.13 7.24 14.29
C ARG A 201 -1.45 5.87 14.88
N GLY A 202 -0.44 5.04 15.07
CA GLY A 202 -0.53 3.69 15.62
C GLY A 202 -0.80 3.65 17.12
N ARG A 203 -1.95 4.22 17.52
CA ARG A 203 -2.45 4.26 18.91
C ARG A 203 -3.97 4.32 18.99
#